data_569d8936d4964f69c6661915ae10bf4a
#
_entry.id   569d8936d4964f69c6661915ae10bf4a
#
_cell.length_a   1.000
_cell.length_b   1.000
_cell.length_c   1.000
_cell.angle_alpha   90.00
_cell.angle_beta   90.00
_cell.angle_gamma   90.00
#
_symmetry.space_group_name_H-M   'P 1'
#
loop_
_entity.id
_entity.type
_entity.pdbx_description
1 polymer ?
#
loop_
_entity_poly.entity_id
_entity_poly.type
_entity_poly.pdbx_seq_one_letter_code
_entity_poly.pdbx_strand_id
1 'polypeptide(L)'
;DFCLLDGNISPTHNNVFESPEDILKFLQTIADNPDIQGLDTNCIRQLRNARRRFQSAYYVERAECRQLIIELFKHPHFFDFAWDIMHQYGILQAYLPEWDHIVGMMQFDLFHAYTVDEHTHRLVKHVNHYFQPHNSEFPRCGRIVRNFDKPELIYIAAIFHDIAKGRNGDHSTLGAKDVAIFCEAHGIEKSDADLIAWLVENHLLMSVVAQRRDIYDPDVVNDFATAVRSHTHLNLLYVLTLADIRATNDNLWNDWKASLLRELYSMTQKALDNGLQCGVTMRERVDSHKAKALKLLTTAKADAQRLETLWSRFEDDYFARFKPEQISWHSQAILAFELDHEAGEMLIKTNNDLAKGGTELLLYGEDRPALFAQIASVLDSRNCSIHDAHIAVTRDGHVFDSILILENDGSRIEGESRLRSIEQAIAEQLSKPGRSHNNTRKLSRQHKQLDVPVKVRFYSSQDDATLIELEALDAPGILAKVGHAFVDCNLTLKLAKIATIGERAEDVFIVSNEQGKALTPEEQTTLKKRILFKLDQLEDINIP
;
A
#
# COMPACT_ATOMS: atom_id res chain seq x y z
N ASP A 1 33.77 -1.89 32.92
CA ASP A 1 34.12 -3.15 32.24
C ASP A 1 34.48 -2.94 30.77
N PHE A 2 34.22 -1.73 30.24
CA PHE A 2 34.48 -1.37 28.84
C PHE A 2 35.25 -0.05 28.74
N CYS A 3 36.01 0.10 27.66
CA CYS A 3 36.66 1.35 27.26
C CYS A 3 36.39 1.61 25.78
N LEU A 4 36.50 2.87 25.35
CA LEU A 4 36.36 3.28 23.97
C LEU A 4 37.74 3.46 23.35
N LEU A 5 38.02 2.76 22.24
CA LEU A 5 39.25 2.84 21.47
C LEU A 5 38.91 3.10 19.99
N ASP A 6 39.31 4.24 19.49
CA ASP A 6 39.06 4.66 18.07
C ASP A 6 37.60 4.46 17.63
N GLY A 7 36.64 4.83 18.48
CA GLY A 7 35.19 4.68 18.19
C GLY A 7 34.66 3.27 18.41
N ASN A 8 35.50 2.29 18.78
CA ASN A 8 35.07 0.93 19.05
C ASN A 8 35.04 0.65 20.56
N ILE A 9 33.99 0.00 21.05
CA ILE A 9 33.92 -0.46 22.45
C ILE A 9 34.72 -1.73 22.62
N SER A 10 35.60 -1.73 23.62
CA SER A 10 36.51 -2.83 23.97
C SER A 10 36.34 -3.25 25.43
N PRO A 11 36.32 -4.56 25.75
CA PRO A 11 36.28 -5.02 27.13
C PRO A 11 37.65 -4.81 27.82
N THR A 12 37.64 -4.33 29.06
CA THR A 12 38.85 -4.08 29.82
C THR A 12 39.48 -5.35 30.41
N HIS A 13 38.72 -6.45 30.45
CA HIS A 13 39.18 -7.75 30.94
C HIS A 13 38.47 -8.92 30.23
N ASN A 14 38.91 -10.12 30.47
CA ASN A 14 38.23 -11.32 29.98
C ASN A 14 37.00 -11.61 30.86
N ASN A 15 35.94 -12.17 30.25
CA ASN A 15 34.69 -12.54 30.92
C ASN A 15 33.85 -11.34 31.41
N VAL A 16 33.69 -10.29 30.61
CA VAL A 16 32.80 -9.17 30.92
C VAL A 16 31.30 -9.55 30.81
N PHE A 17 30.96 -10.70 30.25
CA PHE A 17 29.61 -11.23 30.15
C PHE A 17 29.48 -12.51 30.98
N GLU A 18 29.13 -12.41 32.26
CA GLU A 18 28.96 -13.55 33.15
C GLU A 18 27.52 -14.06 33.19
N SER A 19 26.57 -13.24 32.76
CA SER A 19 25.14 -13.53 32.74
C SER A 19 24.45 -12.97 31.50
N PRO A 20 23.22 -13.39 31.15
CA PRO A 20 22.39 -12.75 30.12
C PRO A 20 22.12 -11.28 30.41
N GLU A 21 21.96 -10.90 31.65
CA GLU A 21 21.77 -9.52 32.12
C GLU A 21 22.94 -8.61 31.73
N ASP A 22 24.17 -9.12 31.79
CA ASP A 22 25.35 -8.34 31.39
C ASP A 22 25.35 -8.02 29.88
N ILE A 23 24.82 -8.93 29.08
CA ILE A 23 24.64 -8.68 27.63
C ILE A 23 23.65 -7.56 27.41
N LEU A 24 22.50 -7.54 28.11
CA LEU A 24 21.51 -6.47 27.99
C LEU A 24 22.04 -5.14 28.55
N LYS A 25 22.75 -5.15 29.67
CA LYS A 25 23.42 -3.94 30.21
C LYS A 25 24.51 -3.41 29.28
N PHE A 26 25.18 -4.29 28.54
CA PHE A 26 26.11 -3.88 27.50
C PHE A 26 25.41 -3.14 26.37
N LEU A 27 24.24 -3.60 25.89
CA LEU A 27 23.44 -2.89 24.93
C LEU A 27 22.99 -1.52 25.44
N GLN A 28 22.66 -1.41 26.72
CA GLN A 28 22.36 -0.13 27.36
C GLN A 28 23.59 0.79 27.36
N THR A 29 24.78 0.25 27.66
CA THR A 29 26.03 1.03 27.57
C THR A 29 26.27 1.58 26.17
N ILE A 30 25.95 0.82 25.14
CA ILE A 30 26.04 1.30 23.75
C ILE A 30 25.01 2.41 23.50
N ALA A 31 23.77 2.23 23.93
CA ALA A 31 22.70 3.22 23.76
C ALA A 31 22.99 4.53 24.50
N ASP A 32 23.59 4.46 25.69
CA ASP A 32 24.01 5.63 26.49
C ASP A 32 25.18 6.40 25.87
N ASN A 33 25.92 5.79 24.93
CA ASN A 33 27.13 6.38 24.35
C ASN A 33 27.05 6.40 22.81
N PRO A 34 26.40 7.41 22.21
CA PRO A 34 26.21 7.52 20.75
C PRO A 34 27.51 7.63 19.94
N ASP A 35 28.65 7.92 20.60
CA ASP A 35 29.96 7.96 19.96
C ASP A 35 30.53 6.58 19.64
N ILE A 36 29.91 5.51 20.15
CA ILE A 36 30.29 4.13 19.84
C ILE A 36 29.85 3.80 18.42
N GLN A 37 30.79 3.54 17.54
CA GLN A 37 30.57 3.22 16.12
C GLN A 37 30.77 1.74 15.79
N GLY A 38 31.37 0.97 16.69
CA GLY A 38 31.69 -0.43 16.46
C GLY A 38 32.06 -1.20 17.73
N LEU A 39 32.23 -2.52 17.55
CA LEU A 39 32.77 -3.42 18.55
C LEU A 39 34.15 -3.85 18.11
N ASP A 40 35.11 -3.91 19.06
CA ASP A 40 36.38 -4.50 18.71
C ASP A 40 36.30 -6.03 18.60
N THR A 41 37.34 -6.65 18.05
CA THR A 41 37.38 -8.10 17.80
C THR A 41 37.26 -8.93 19.08
N ASN A 42 37.83 -8.44 20.20
CA ASN A 42 37.76 -9.11 21.49
C ASN A 42 36.34 -9.04 22.06
N CYS A 43 35.69 -7.88 21.96
CA CYS A 43 34.31 -7.70 22.39
C CYS A 43 33.39 -8.65 21.61
N ILE A 44 33.49 -8.67 20.26
CA ILE A 44 32.71 -9.58 19.41
C ILE A 44 32.92 -11.05 19.84
N ARG A 45 34.15 -11.45 20.05
CA ARG A 45 34.47 -12.83 20.48
C ARG A 45 33.86 -13.18 21.82
N GLN A 46 33.96 -12.28 22.80
CA GLN A 46 33.40 -12.51 24.13
C GLN A 46 31.88 -12.56 24.10
N LEU A 47 31.23 -11.63 23.38
CA LEU A 47 29.76 -11.57 23.18
C LEU A 47 29.23 -12.87 22.56
N ARG A 48 29.85 -13.34 21.46
CA ARG A 48 29.47 -14.59 20.79
C ARG A 48 29.64 -15.80 21.70
N ASN A 49 30.72 -15.85 22.49
CA ASN A 49 30.96 -16.94 23.42
C ASN A 49 29.96 -16.92 24.58
N ALA A 50 29.63 -15.75 25.11
CA ALA A 50 28.63 -15.59 26.17
C ALA A 50 27.25 -16.03 25.67
N ARG A 51 26.81 -15.56 24.49
CA ARG A 51 25.56 -15.99 23.88
C ARG A 51 25.45 -17.51 23.76
N ARG A 52 26.51 -18.17 23.30
CA ARG A 52 26.54 -19.65 23.21
C ARG A 52 26.49 -20.33 24.56
N ARG A 53 27.12 -19.75 25.59
CA ARG A 53 27.14 -20.30 26.96
C ARG A 53 25.74 -20.29 27.57
N PHE A 54 24.91 -19.30 27.26
CA PHE A 54 23.60 -19.11 27.85
C PHE A 54 22.43 -19.69 26.99
N GLN A 55 22.72 -20.63 26.11
CA GLN A 55 21.72 -21.26 25.23
C GLN A 55 20.77 -22.24 25.92
N SER A 56 20.95 -22.55 27.20
CA SER A 56 20.14 -23.54 27.93
C SER A 56 18.69 -23.07 28.20
N ALA A 57 18.44 -21.76 28.16
CA ALA A 57 17.12 -21.16 28.36
C ALA A 57 17.07 -19.79 27.66
N TYR A 58 15.90 -19.36 27.28
CA TYR A 58 15.70 -18.02 26.72
C TYR A 58 15.82 -16.94 27.80
N TYR A 59 16.38 -15.77 27.43
CA TYR A 59 16.62 -14.70 28.41
C TYR A 59 15.28 -14.13 28.95
N VAL A 60 14.20 -14.21 28.19
CA VAL A 60 12.85 -13.81 28.61
C VAL A 60 12.33 -14.55 29.84
N GLU A 61 12.87 -15.74 30.14
CA GLU A 61 12.51 -16.50 31.36
C GLU A 61 12.99 -15.84 32.66
N ARG A 62 14.00 -14.95 32.56
CA ARG A 62 14.62 -14.26 33.70
C ARG A 62 13.93 -12.92 33.96
N ALA A 63 13.47 -12.70 35.18
CA ALA A 63 12.73 -11.48 35.55
C ALA A 63 13.57 -10.20 35.33
N GLU A 64 14.88 -10.24 35.66
CA GLU A 64 15.76 -9.09 35.47
C GLU A 64 15.96 -8.76 33.98
N CYS A 65 16.08 -9.78 33.13
CA CYS A 65 16.15 -9.57 31.68
C CYS A 65 14.87 -8.93 31.12
N ARG A 66 13.68 -9.30 31.64
CA ARG A 66 12.41 -8.67 31.24
C ARG A 66 12.32 -7.19 31.62
N GLN A 67 12.88 -6.81 32.77
CA GLN A 67 12.93 -5.39 33.15
C GLN A 67 13.89 -4.62 32.24
N LEU A 68 15.10 -5.14 32.04
CA LEU A 68 16.12 -4.51 31.22
C LEU A 68 15.67 -4.30 29.76
N ILE A 69 14.95 -5.25 29.16
CA ILE A 69 14.53 -5.09 27.76
C ILE A 69 13.49 -3.97 27.59
N ILE A 70 12.59 -3.80 28.56
CA ILE A 70 11.62 -2.68 28.51
C ILE A 70 12.32 -1.33 28.75
N GLU A 71 13.32 -1.28 29.62
CA GLU A 71 14.16 -0.08 29.80
C GLU A 71 14.91 0.26 28.50
N LEU A 72 15.46 -0.75 27.82
CA LEU A 72 16.10 -0.59 26.51
C LEU A 72 15.11 -0.07 25.46
N PHE A 73 13.90 -0.64 25.38
CA PHE A 73 12.89 -0.20 24.39
C PHE A 73 12.39 1.24 24.63
N LYS A 74 12.46 1.72 25.86
CA LYS A 74 12.18 3.11 26.22
C LYS A 74 13.35 4.05 25.96
N HIS A 75 14.56 3.51 25.78
CA HIS A 75 15.75 4.31 25.65
C HIS A 75 15.80 5.01 24.26
N PRO A 76 15.99 6.35 24.20
CA PRO A 76 15.87 7.12 22.96
C PRO A 76 16.86 6.72 21.86
N HIS A 77 18.01 6.16 22.24
CA HIS A 77 19.08 5.77 21.30
C HIS A 77 19.27 4.27 21.17
N PHE A 78 18.41 3.44 21.78
CA PHE A 78 18.57 2.00 21.69
C PHE A 78 18.40 1.47 20.27
N PHE A 79 17.42 1.99 19.54
CA PHE A 79 17.12 1.55 18.18
C PHE A 79 18.06 2.14 17.11
N ASP A 80 19.08 2.89 17.50
CA ASP A 80 20.18 3.32 16.64
C ASP A 80 21.15 2.14 16.40
N PHE A 81 22.30 2.13 17.07
CA PHE A 81 23.34 1.13 16.86
C PHE A 81 23.17 -0.12 17.75
N ALA A 82 22.67 0.02 18.98
CA ALA A 82 22.48 -1.11 19.90
C ALA A 82 21.48 -2.15 19.35
N TRP A 83 20.44 -1.70 18.66
CA TRP A 83 19.50 -2.58 17.95
C TRP A 83 20.16 -3.38 16.83
N ASP A 84 21.06 -2.76 16.05
CA ASP A 84 21.83 -3.45 15.01
C ASP A 84 22.69 -4.56 15.62
N ILE A 85 23.35 -4.28 16.76
CA ILE A 85 24.13 -5.29 17.51
C ILE A 85 23.23 -6.41 18.05
N MET A 86 22.08 -6.07 18.60
CA MET A 86 21.12 -7.05 19.12
C MET A 86 20.66 -8.04 18.04
N HIS A 87 20.38 -7.54 16.83
CA HIS A 87 20.02 -8.35 15.68
C HIS A 87 21.22 -9.15 15.14
N GLN A 88 22.31 -8.46 14.80
CA GLN A 88 23.46 -9.06 14.11
C GLN A 88 24.13 -10.18 14.91
N TYR A 89 24.18 -10.08 16.23
CA TYR A 89 24.81 -11.09 17.07
C TYR A 89 23.81 -12.09 17.67
N GLY A 90 22.54 -12.05 17.24
CA GLY A 90 21.50 -13.00 17.64
C GLY A 90 21.11 -12.91 19.11
N ILE A 91 21.20 -11.72 19.70
CA ILE A 91 20.80 -11.51 21.09
C ILE A 91 19.27 -11.58 21.21
N LEU A 92 18.56 -11.01 20.25
CA LEU A 92 17.09 -11.10 20.22
C LEU A 92 16.61 -12.55 20.03
N GLN A 93 17.33 -13.34 19.22
CA GLN A 93 17.12 -14.78 19.07
C GLN A 93 17.31 -15.54 20.39
N ALA A 94 18.29 -15.16 21.19
CA ALA A 94 18.50 -15.75 22.51
C ALA A 94 17.53 -15.24 23.57
N TYR A 95 16.94 -14.06 23.34
CA TYR A 95 15.99 -13.46 24.26
C TYR A 95 14.58 -14.05 24.11
N LEU A 96 14.06 -14.15 22.87
CA LEU A 96 12.65 -14.41 22.57
C LEU A 96 12.52 -15.68 21.70
N PRO A 97 11.83 -16.74 22.18
CA PRO A 97 11.66 -17.99 21.43
C PRO A 97 10.88 -17.79 20.11
N GLU A 98 9.91 -16.89 20.08
CA GLU A 98 9.12 -16.58 18.89
C GLU A 98 10.01 -15.95 17.80
N TRP A 99 10.98 -15.12 18.19
CA TRP A 99 11.97 -14.56 17.26
C TRP A 99 12.91 -15.61 16.69
N ASP A 100 13.35 -16.54 17.53
CA ASP A 100 14.21 -17.66 17.10
C ASP A 100 13.57 -18.47 15.96
N HIS A 101 12.25 -18.57 15.97
CA HIS A 101 11.48 -19.28 14.96
C HIS A 101 11.52 -18.61 13.56
N ILE A 102 11.62 -17.29 13.49
CA ILE A 102 11.61 -16.53 12.23
C ILE A 102 13.00 -16.20 11.68
N VAL A 103 14.07 -16.47 12.43
CA VAL A 103 15.45 -16.18 12.01
C VAL A 103 15.80 -16.96 10.74
N GLY A 104 16.20 -16.25 9.69
CA GLY A 104 16.56 -16.83 8.40
C GLY A 104 15.38 -17.42 7.63
N MET A 105 14.15 -17.20 8.09
CA MET A 105 12.96 -17.68 7.41
C MET A 105 12.71 -16.87 6.14
N MET A 106 12.83 -17.52 4.97
CA MET A 106 12.45 -16.92 3.70
C MET A 106 10.96 -17.17 3.44
N GLN A 107 10.26 -16.11 3.08
CA GLN A 107 8.95 -16.27 2.43
C GLN A 107 9.20 -16.52 0.94
N PHE A 108 8.68 -17.63 0.43
CA PHE A 108 8.76 -17.96 -1.00
C PHE A 108 7.66 -17.21 -1.77
N ASP A 109 7.52 -15.93 -1.50
CA ASP A 109 6.80 -15.00 -2.34
C ASP A 109 7.81 -13.98 -2.91
N LEU A 110 7.44 -13.38 -4.02
CA LEU A 110 8.33 -12.52 -4.79
C LEU A 110 8.39 -11.08 -4.25
N PHE A 111 7.81 -10.83 -3.07
CA PHE A 111 7.74 -9.50 -2.46
C PHE A 111 8.81 -9.27 -1.45
N HIS A 112 9.09 -10.29 -0.64
CA HIS A 112 10.04 -10.18 0.44
C HIS A 112 11.44 -10.37 -0.12
N ALA A 113 12.15 -9.25 -0.30
CA ALA A 113 13.56 -9.28 -0.66
C ALA A 113 14.44 -9.83 0.47
N TYR A 114 13.86 -9.94 1.67
CA TYR A 114 14.56 -10.23 2.92
C TYR A 114 13.91 -11.40 3.67
N THR A 115 14.68 -12.02 4.56
CA THR A 115 14.13 -12.95 5.56
C THR A 115 13.21 -12.22 6.54
N VAL A 116 12.29 -12.93 7.21
CA VAL A 116 11.30 -12.32 8.10
C VAL A 116 11.96 -11.51 9.22
N ASP A 117 13.02 -12.02 9.81
CA ASP A 117 13.82 -11.34 10.82
C ASP A 117 14.52 -10.07 10.29
N GLU A 118 15.12 -10.13 9.10
CA GLU A 118 15.75 -8.96 8.47
C GLU A 118 14.71 -7.91 8.06
N HIS A 119 13.55 -8.33 7.51
CA HIS A 119 12.43 -7.44 7.22
C HIS A 119 11.98 -6.71 8.49
N THR A 120 11.76 -7.43 9.59
CA THR A 120 11.34 -6.82 10.85
C THR A 120 12.42 -5.91 11.42
N HIS A 121 13.70 -6.28 11.31
CA HIS A 121 14.82 -5.42 11.69
C HIS A 121 14.78 -4.09 10.93
N ARG A 122 14.61 -4.12 9.61
CA ARG A 122 14.48 -2.94 8.74
C ARG A 122 13.25 -2.09 9.08
N LEU A 123 12.12 -2.74 9.35
CA LEU A 123 10.90 -2.05 9.76
C LEU A 123 11.14 -1.23 11.03
N VAL A 124 11.76 -1.82 12.05
CA VAL A 124 12.13 -1.12 13.28
C VAL A 124 13.07 0.07 13.00
N LYS A 125 14.04 -0.08 12.10
CA LYS A 125 14.93 1.02 11.66
C LYS A 125 14.15 2.14 10.96
N HIS A 126 13.14 1.82 10.15
CA HIS A 126 12.27 2.84 9.53
C HIS A 126 11.43 3.57 10.58
N VAL A 127 10.86 2.85 11.56
CA VAL A 127 10.16 3.49 12.68
C VAL A 127 11.11 4.43 13.43
N ASN A 128 12.32 3.97 13.74
CA ASN A 128 13.32 4.80 14.42
C ASN A 128 13.70 6.06 13.61
N HIS A 129 13.83 5.92 12.30
CA HIS A 129 14.09 7.05 11.40
C HIS A 129 13.01 8.14 11.51
N TYR A 130 11.75 7.79 11.78
CA TYR A 130 10.69 8.79 11.95
C TYR A 130 10.83 9.64 13.22
N PHE A 131 11.54 9.15 14.24
CA PHE A 131 11.83 9.94 15.45
C PHE A 131 12.92 11.00 15.23
N GLN A 132 13.73 10.88 14.17
CA GLN A 132 14.82 11.80 13.91
C GLN A 132 14.31 13.24 13.67
N PRO A 133 14.92 14.27 14.33
CA PRO A 133 14.42 15.65 14.27
C PRO A 133 14.36 16.26 12.87
N HIS A 134 15.25 15.84 11.98
CA HIS A 134 15.42 16.38 10.64
C HIS A 134 14.75 15.54 9.54
N ASN A 135 13.88 14.62 9.90
CA ASN A 135 13.14 13.81 8.92
C ASN A 135 12.14 14.69 8.15
N SER A 136 12.55 15.18 6.98
CA SER A 136 11.70 15.92 6.05
C SER A 136 10.92 15.02 5.08
N GLU A 137 11.34 13.77 4.92
CA GLU A 137 10.75 12.81 3.98
C GLU A 137 9.36 12.37 4.44
N PHE A 138 9.19 12.10 5.75
CA PHE A 138 7.94 11.64 6.35
C PHE A 138 7.47 12.56 7.49
N PRO A 139 7.10 13.82 7.18
CA PRO A 139 6.84 14.83 8.23
C PRO A 139 5.62 14.48 9.10
N ARG A 140 4.64 13.72 8.56
CA ARG A 140 3.47 13.26 9.31
C ARG A 140 3.86 12.17 10.31
N CYS A 141 4.60 11.15 9.89
CA CYS A 141 5.11 10.10 10.79
C CYS A 141 5.95 10.72 11.91
N GLY A 142 6.88 11.60 11.57
CA GLY A 142 7.69 12.30 12.57
C GLY A 142 6.87 13.10 13.57
N ARG A 143 5.79 13.75 13.14
CA ARG A 143 4.86 14.46 14.06
C ARG A 143 4.13 13.48 14.97
N ILE A 144 3.63 12.37 14.42
CA ILE A 144 2.89 11.36 15.18
C ILE A 144 3.79 10.78 16.28
N VAL A 145 4.97 10.25 15.91
CA VAL A 145 5.82 9.52 16.86
C VAL A 145 6.41 10.43 17.94
N ARG A 146 6.78 11.69 17.60
CA ARG A 146 7.30 12.64 18.59
C ARG A 146 6.26 13.19 19.56
N ASN A 147 4.97 13.11 19.21
CA ASN A 147 3.86 13.51 20.09
C ASN A 147 3.24 12.30 20.82
N PHE A 148 3.84 11.13 20.72
CA PHE A 148 3.37 9.93 21.41
C PHE A 148 4.28 9.63 22.60
N ASP A 149 3.72 9.64 23.80
CA ASP A 149 4.47 9.60 25.07
C ASP A 149 5.11 8.23 25.39
N LYS A 150 4.67 7.16 24.71
CA LYS A 150 5.09 5.78 24.97
C LYS A 150 5.71 5.14 23.72
N PRO A 151 6.89 5.61 23.26
CA PRO A 151 7.50 5.13 22.01
C PRO A 151 7.77 3.63 21.98
N GLU A 152 7.98 2.99 23.14
CA GLU A 152 8.18 1.55 23.24
C GLU A 152 7.03 0.73 22.66
N LEU A 153 5.79 1.24 22.69
CA LEU A 153 4.62 0.49 22.20
C LEU A 153 4.66 0.27 20.69
N ILE A 154 5.08 1.28 19.92
CA ILE A 154 5.19 1.14 18.46
C ILE A 154 6.35 0.20 18.08
N TYR A 155 7.46 0.22 18.84
CA TYR A 155 8.57 -0.69 18.60
C TYR A 155 8.20 -2.13 18.93
N ILE A 156 7.47 -2.39 20.01
CA ILE A 156 6.97 -3.73 20.33
C ILE A 156 6.02 -4.21 19.25
N ALA A 157 5.06 -3.37 18.81
CA ALA A 157 4.18 -3.73 17.70
C ALA A 157 4.97 -4.04 16.42
N ALA A 158 6.00 -3.25 16.11
CA ALA A 158 6.89 -3.46 14.98
C ALA A 158 7.65 -4.78 15.04
N ILE A 159 8.17 -5.16 16.23
CA ILE A 159 8.89 -6.43 16.44
C ILE A 159 7.96 -7.63 16.27
N PHE A 160 6.70 -7.51 16.69
CA PHE A 160 5.75 -8.63 16.72
C PHE A 160 4.82 -8.72 15.51
N HIS A 161 4.79 -7.73 14.59
CA HIS A 161 3.80 -7.71 13.50
C HIS A 161 3.80 -9.00 12.65
N ASP A 162 4.97 -9.54 12.39
CA ASP A 162 5.20 -10.73 11.56
C ASP A 162 5.76 -11.94 12.33
N ILE A 163 5.80 -11.88 13.65
CA ILE A 163 6.48 -12.86 14.52
C ILE A 163 5.96 -14.29 14.37
N ALA A 164 4.70 -14.45 13.96
CA ALA A 164 4.05 -15.74 13.82
C ALA A 164 4.02 -16.27 12.38
N LYS A 165 4.75 -15.63 11.45
CA LYS A 165 4.89 -16.13 10.08
C LYS A 165 5.46 -17.54 10.03
N GLY A 166 5.04 -18.33 9.05
CA GLY A 166 5.43 -19.74 8.92
C GLY A 166 4.70 -20.73 9.84
N ARG A 167 3.85 -20.26 10.74
CA ARG A 167 2.98 -21.10 11.58
C ARG A 167 1.64 -21.38 10.89
N ASN A 168 1.00 -22.50 11.26
CA ASN A 168 -0.34 -22.81 10.74
C ASN A 168 -1.39 -21.84 11.30
N GLY A 169 -2.07 -21.12 10.41
CA GLY A 169 -3.10 -20.14 10.74
C GLY A 169 -2.76 -18.73 10.27
N ASP A 170 -3.62 -17.79 10.63
CA ASP A 170 -3.40 -16.37 10.35
C ASP A 170 -2.30 -15.80 11.26
N HIS A 171 -1.20 -15.33 10.66
CA HIS A 171 -0.03 -14.86 11.41
C HIS A 171 -0.32 -13.61 12.24
N SER A 172 -1.23 -12.74 11.78
CA SER A 172 -1.59 -11.51 12.49
C SER A 172 -2.35 -11.85 13.79
N THR A 173 -3.33 -12.76 13.70
CA THR A 173 -4.07 -13.24 14.86
C THR A 173 -3.19 -14.02 15.85
N LEU A 174 -2.25 -14.84 15.33
CA LEU A 174 -1.31 -15.58 16.17
C LEU A 174 -0.30 -14.63 16.83
N GLY A 175 0.26 -13.69 16.09
CA GLY A 175 1.19 -12.68 16.59
C GLY A 175 0.55 -11.79 17.66
N ALA A 176 -0.72 -11.42 17.52
CA ALA A 176 -1.47 -10.68 18.54
C ALA A 176 -1.57 -11.44 19.87
N LYS A 177 -1.71 -12.77 19.84
CA LYS A 177 -1.71 -13.61 21.04
C LYS A 177 -0.30 -13.68 21.67
N ASP A 178 0.72 -13.84 20.84
CA ASP A 178 2.10 -13.92 21.32
C ASP A 178 2.51 -12.60 21.98
N VAL A 179 2.19 -11.45 21.38
CA VAL A 179 2.53 -10.16 21.97
C VAL A 179 1.73 -9.87 23.24
N ALA A 180 0.48 -10.34 23.36
CA ALA A 180 -0.28 -10.22 24.59
C ALA A 180 0.38 -10.97 25.75
N ILE A 181 0.89 -12.19 25.51
CA ILE A 181 1.68 -12.97 26.49
C ILE A 181 2.97 -12.24 26.84
N PHE A 182 3.67 -11.70 25.84
CA PHE A 182 4.87 -10.89 26.06
C PHE A 182 4.57 -9.68 26.96
N CYS A 183 3.53 -8.92 26.66
CA CYS A 183 3.15 -7.74 27.44
C CYS A 183 2.83 -8.09 28.89
N GLU A 184 2.08 -9.16 29.13
CA GLU A 184 1.76 -9.64 30.48
C GLU A 184 3.02 -10.02 31.25
N ALA A 185 3.91 -10.80 30.64
CA ALA A 185 5.18 -11.23 31.25
C ALA A 185 6.11 -10.05 31.60
N HIS A 186 6.03 -8.95 30.85
CA HIS A 186 6.86 -7.74 31.02
C HIS A 186 6.19 -6.64 31.84
N GLY A 187 4.98 -6.88 32.38
CA GLY A 187 4.28 -5.92 33.22
C GLY A 187 3.79 -4.67 32.50
N ILE A 188 3.51 -4.78 31.19
CA ILE A 188 2.91 -3.71 30.39
C ILE A 188 1.44 -3.58 30.80
N GLU A 189 0.96 -2.34 30.97
CA GLU A 189 -0.43 -2.08 31.33
C GLU A 189 -1.41 -2.67 30.30
N LYS A 190 -2.55 -3.15 30.80
CA LYS A 190 -3.55 -3.83 29.97
C LYS A 190 -4.02 -2.98 28.78
N SER A 191 -4.24 -1.69 28.97
CA SER A 191 -4.63 -0.76 27.92
C SER A 191 -3.59 -0.63 26.81
N ASP A 192 -2.31 -0.61 27.18
CA ASP A 192 -1.18 -0.54 26.25
C ASP A 192 -0.98 -1.89 25.53
N ALA A 193 -1.12 -2.99 26.29
CA ALA A 193 -1.06 -4.35 25.72
C ALA A 193 -2.18 -4.59 24.68
N ASP A 194 -3.40 -4.12 24.97
CA ASP A 194 -4.53 -4.20 24.03
C ASP A 194 -4.29 -3.36 22.76
N LEU A 195 -3.67 -2.18 22.88
CA LEU A 195 -3.27 -1.37 21.73
C LEU A 195 -2.19 -2.07 20.87
N ILE A 196 -1.16 -2.63 21.50
CA ILE A 196 -0.10 -3.35 20.79
C ILE A 196 -0.67 -4.58 20.08
N ALA A 197 -1.47 -5.39 20.77
CA ALA A 197 -2.09 -6.58 20.20
C ALA A 197 -3.01 -6.22 19.01
N TRP A 198 -3.78 -5.14 19.14
CA TRP A 198 -4.61 -4.64 18.06
C TRP A 198 -3.77 -4.20 16.83
N LEU A 199 -2.64 -3.51 17.06
CA LEU A 199 -1.74 -3.09 15.98
C LEU A 199 -1.15 -4.30 15.24
N VAL A 200 -0.73 -5.32 15.97
CA VAL A 200 -0.21 -6.58 15.39
C VAL A 200 -1.29 -7.30 14.59
N GLU A 201 -2.49 -7.43 15.15
CA GLU A 201 -3.61 -8.10 14.48
C GLU A 201 -4.05 -7.38 13.20
N ASN A 202 -3.98 -6.05 13.19
CA ASN A 202 -4.52 -5.21 12.13
C ASN A 202 -3.43 -4.50 11.29
N HIS A 203 -2.16 -4.92 11.36
CA HIS A 203 -1.06 -4.22 10.69
C HIS A 203 -1.25 -4.12 9.16
N LEU A 204 -1.93 -5.07 8.53
CA LEU A 204 -2.25 -5.07 7.09
C LEU A 204 -3.50 -4.26 6.74
N LEU A 205 -4.35 -3.91 7.72
CA LEU A 205 -5.69 -3.35 7.48
C LEU A 205 -5.64 -2.08 6.62
N MET A 206 -4.79 -1.13 6.99
CA MET A 206 -4.69 0.15 6.24
C MET A 206 -4.17 -0.06 4.83
N SER A 207 -3.18 -0.91 4.64
CA SER A 207 -2.62 -1.24 3.33
C SER A 207 -3.66 -1.90 2.42
N VAL A 208 -4.41 -2.87 2.95
CA VAL A 208 -5.48 -3.57 2.21
C VAL A 208 -6.59 -2.60 1.83
N VAL A 209 -7.09 -1.79 2.75
CA VAL A 209 -8.18 -0.83 2.45
C VAL A 209 -7.72 0.19 1.42
N ALA A 210 -6.53 0.78 1.59
CA ALA A 210 -6.02 1.79 0.67
C ALA A 210 -5.84 1.27 -0.77
N GLN A 211 -5.35 0.03 -0.93
CA GLN A 211 -4.99 -0.51 -2.23
C GLN A 211 -6.10 -1.31 -2.92
N ARG A 212 -7.05 -1.88 -2.14
CA ARG A 212 -8.06 -2.82 -2.68
C ARG A 212 -9.50 -2.33 -2.55
N ARG A 213 -9.74 -1.23 -1.83
CA ARG A 213 -11.09 -0.67 -1.65
C ARG A 213 -11.18 0.70 -2.28
N ASP A 214 -12.39 1.10 -2.59
CA ASP A 214 -12.65 2.46 -3.00
C ASP A 214 -12.66 3.40 -1.79
N ILE A 215 -11.52 4.05 -1.54
CA ILE A 215 -11.38 4.97 -0.41
C ILE A 215 -12.22 6.24 -0.57
N TYR A 216 -12.81 6.50 -1.73
CA TYR A 216 -13.70 7.63 -1.96
C TYR A 216 -15.16 7.30 -1.63
N ASP A 217 -15.47 6.02 -1.46
CA ASP A 217 -16.74 5.56 -0.93
C ASP A 217 -16.82 5.87 0.58
N PRO A 218 -17.81 6.68 1.04
CA PRO A 218 -17.98 7.02 2.44
C PRO A 218 -18.16 5.81 3.36
N ASP A 219 -18.79 4.74 2.88
CA ASP A 219 -19.03 3.55 3.69
C ASP A 219 -17.73 2.79 3.95
N VAL A 220 -16.85 2.70 2.95
CA VAL A 220 -15.50 2.12 3.13
C VAL A 220 -14.70 2.90 4.18
N VAL A 221 -14.77 4.23 4.16
CA VAL A 221 -14.08 5.06 5.14
C VAL A 221 -14.68 4.91 6.53
N ASN A 222 -16.01 4.84 6.65
CA ASN A 222 -16.70 4.66 7.93
C ASN A 222 -16.44 3.28 8.53
N ASP A 223 -16.43 2.22 7.71
CA ASP A 223 -16.07 0.86 8.15
C ASP A 223 -14.63 0.82 8.66
N PHE A 224 -13.69 1.43 7.92
CA PHE A 224 -12.31 1.53 8.35
C PHE A 224 -12.16 2.35 9.62
N ALA A 225 -12.84 3.51 9.76
CA ALA A 225 -12.83 4.33 10.96
C ALA A 225 -13.40 3.58 12.17
N THR A 226 -14.46 2.79 11.96
CA THR A 226 -15.05 1.93 12.99
C THR A 226 -14.09 0.85 13.46
N ALA A 227 -13.37 0.22 12.55
CA ALA A 227 -12.34 -0.78 12.86
C ALA A 227 -11.16 -0.17 13.63
N VAL A 228 -10.72 1.03 13.22
CA VAL A 228 -9.60 1.76 13.84
C VAL A 228 -9.93 2.32 15.23
N ARG A 229 -11.17 2.70 15.50
CA ARG A 229 -11.73 3.12 16.81
C ARG A 229 -11.26 4.48 17.34
N SER A 230 -9.99 4.87 17.21
CA SER A 230 -9.46 6.10 17.78
C SER A 230 -8.31 6.71 17.00
N HIS A 231 -8.03 7.99 17.25
CA HIS A 231 -6.87 8.69 16.66
C HIS A 231 -5.54 8.01 16.99
N THR A 232 -5.38 7.48 18.21
CA THR A 232 -4.15 6.78 18.60
C THR A 232 -3.93 5.53 17.75
N HIS A 233 -4.96 4.70 17.58
CA HIS A 233 -4.89 3.53 16.70
C HIS A 233 -4.60 3.93 15.25
N LEU A 234 -5.29 4.94 14.71
CA LEU A 234 -5.05 5.46 13.36
C LEU A 234 -3.62 5.93 13.16
N ASN A 235 -3.11 6.70 14.12
CA ASN A 235 -1.77 7.28 14.07
C ASN A 235 -0.69 6.20 14.04
N LEU A 236 -0.74 5.25 14.97
CA LEU A 236 0.26 4.21 15.08
C LEU A 236 0.16 3.19 13.94
N LEU A 237 -1.06 2.86 13.50
CA LEU A 237 -1.28 2.01 12.32
C LEU A 237 -0.70 2.65 11.05
N TYR A 238 -0.88 3.96 10.86
CA TYR A 238 -0.31 4.69 9.74
C TYR A 238 1.23 4.61 9.73
N VAL A 239 1.86 4.86 10.88
CA VAL A 239 3.32 4.77 11.03
C VAL A 239 3.82 3.36 10.75
N LEU A 240 3.18 2.35 11.33
CA LEU A 240 3.54 0.94 11.16
C LEU A 240 3.39 0.51 9.69
N THR A 241 2.28 0.85 9.05
CA THR A 241 2.02 0.50 7.64
C THR A 241 3.06 1.11 6.69
N LEU A 242 3.45 2.38 6.90
CA LEU A 242 4.50 3.00 6.08
C LEU A 242 5.85 2.33 6.27
N ALA A 243 6.22 2.02 7.52
CA ALA A 243 7.47 1.35 7.83
C ALA A 243 7.51 -0.07 7.22
N ASP A 244 6.41 -0.81 7.30
CA ASP A 244 6.26 -2.16 6.78
C ASP A 244 6.42 -2.22 5.25
N ILE A 245 5.69 -1.40 4.51
CA ILE A 245 5.80 -1.35 3.04
C ILE A 245 7.23 -1.03 2.61
N ARG A 246 7.90 -0.09 3.28
CA ARG A 246 9.28 0.29 2.97
C ARG A 246 10.30 -0.78 3.33
N ALA A 247 10.06 -1.54 4.40
CA ALA A 247 10.94 -2.62 4.85
C ALA A 247 10.85 -3.86 3.97
N THR A 248 9.73 -4.05 3.26
CA THR A 248 9.49 -5.25 2.43
C THR A 248 10.39 -5.28 1.20
N ASN A 249 10.46 -4.17 0.47
CA ASN A 249 11.32 -4.00 -0.71
C ASN A 249 11.39 -2.51 -1.06
N ASP A 250 12.57 -2.00 -1.34
CA ASP A 250 12.80 -0.59 -1.66
C ASP A 250 12.01 -0.11 -2.90
N ASN A 251 11.69 -1.02 -3.83
CA ASN A 251 10.95 -0.72 -5.07
C ASN A 251 9.42 -0.72 -4.89
N LEU A 252 8.89 -1.14 -3.74
CA LEU A 252 7.44 -1.19 -3.50
C LEU A 252 6.85 0.16 -3.11
N TRP A 253 7.68 1.08 -2.63
CA TRP A 253 7.24 2.41 -2.23
C TRP A 253 7.26 3.37 -3.42
N ASN A 254 6.17 4.08 -3.65
CA ASN A 254 6.07 5.15 -4.62
C ASN A 254 5.13 6.26 -4.13
N ASP A 255 5.13 7.39 -4.82
CA ASP A 255 4.34 8.57 -4.46
C ASP A 255 2.83 8.31 -4.52
N TRP A 256 2.39 7.40 -5.38
CA TRP A 256 0.99 7.00 -5.47
C TRP A 256 0.52 6.30 -4.19
N LYS A 257 1.24 5.26 -3.72
CA LYS A 257 0.93 4.58 -2.46
C LYS A 257 0.97 5.54 -1.28
N ALA A 258 1.97 6.43 -1.26
CA ALA A 258 2.06 7.50 -0.28
C ALA A 258 0.82 8.40 -0.28
N SER A 259 0.31 8.74 -1.46
CA SER A 259 -0.90 9.56 -1.63
C SER A 259 -2.16 8.85 -1.14
N LEU A 260 -2.35 7.58 -1.53
CA LEU A 260 -3.49 6.76 -1.08
C LEU A 260 -3.56 6.66 0.46
N LEU A 261 -2.45 6.29 1.08
CA LEU A 261 -2.38 6.15 2.55
C LEU A 261 -2.64 7.48 3.26
N ARG A 262 -2.10 8.59 2.75
CA ARG A 262 -2.36 9.94 3.29
C ARG A 262 -3.82 10.36 3.15
N GLU A 263 -4.44 10.00 2.04
CA GLU A 263 -5.85 10.30 1.77
C GLU A 263 -6.75 9.51 2.72
N LEU A 264 -6.58 8.18 2.78
CA LEU A 264 -7.32 7.32 3.71
C LEU A 264 -7.15 7.79 5.16
N TYR A 265 -5.92 8.08 5.60
CA TYR A 265 -5.65 8.63 6.93
C TYR A 265 -6.45 9.92 7.18
N SER A 266 -6.41 10.88 6.24
CA SER A 266 -7.04 12.18 6.42
C SER A 266 -8.56 12.10 6.42
N MET A 267 -9.13 11.20 5.63
CA MET A 267 -10.59 10.97 5.60
C MET A 267 -11.06 10.26 6.88
N THR A 268 -10.30 9.26 7.34
CA THR A 268 -10.59 8.55 8.59
C THR A 268 -10.47 9.47 9.81
N GLN A 269 -9.45 10.34 9.83
CA GLN A 269 -9.31 11.35 10.88
C GLN A 269 -10.56 12.22 10.98
N LYS A 270 -11.06 12.73 9.85
CA LYS A 270 -12.30 13.52 9.83
C LYS A 270 -13.52 12.73 10.28
N ALA A 271 -13.63 11.46 9.89
CA ALA A 271 -14.73 10.59 10.32
C ALA A 271 -14.70 10.38 11.86
N LEU A 272 -13.50 10.21 12.43
CA LEU A 272 -13.34 10.11 13.90
C LEU A 272 -13.63 11.43 14.62
N ASP A 273 -13.20 12.58 14.05
CA ASP A 273 -13.46 13.92 14.63
C ASP A 273 -14.96 14.25 14.70
N ASN A 274 -15.71 13.85 13.66
CA ASN A 274 -17.14 14.14 13.57
C ASN A 274 -18.03 13.14 14.36
N GLY A 275 -17.42 12.13 15.01
CA GLY A 275 -18.14 11.00 15.59
C GLY A 275 -18.75 10.14 14.47
N LEU A 276 -18.52 8.84 14.48
CA LEU A 276 -18.86 7.86 13.44
C LEU A 276 -20.32 7.93 12.91
N GLN A 277 -21.21 8.68 13.58
CA GLN A 277 -22.60 8.89 13.18
C GLN A 277 -22.86 10.20 12.42
N CYS A 278 -21.86 11.07 12.31
CA CYS A 278 -21.92 12.39 11.65
C CYS A 278 -20.82 12.55 10.62
N GLY A 279 -20.58 11.55 9.78
CA GLY A 279 -19.74 11.71 8.58
C GLY A 279 -20.26 12.90 7.76
N VAL A 280 -19.37 13.69 7.16
CA VAL A 280 -19.76 14.69 6.15
C VAL A 280 -20.63 13.94 5.15
N THR A 281 -21.91 14.31 5.07
CA THR A 281 -22.84 13.63 4.17
C THR A 281 -22.28 13.73 2.76
N MET A 282 -22.53 12.73 1.92
CA MET A 282 -22.13 12.76 0.50
C MET A 282 -22.54 14.10 -0.12
N ARG A 283 -23.72 14.61 0.21
CA ARG A 283 -24.24 15.88 -0.27
C ARG A 283 -23.38 17.08 0.13
N GLU A 284 -22.98 17.17 1.39
CA GLU A 284 -22.10 18.26 1.87
C GLU A 284 -20.73 18.21 1.21
N ARG A 285 -20.21 17.02 0.92
CA ARG A 285 -18.97 16.83 0.20
C ARG A 285 -19.11 17.29 -1.25
N VAL A 286 -20.16 16.89 -1.93
CA VAL A 286 -20.51 17.32 -3.29
C VAL A 286 -20.60 18.84 -3.37
N ASP A 287 -21.39 19.47 -2.49
CA ASP A 287 -21.58 20.91 -2.45
C ASP A 287 -20.26 21.66 -2.21
N SER A 288 -19.46 21.17 -1.27
CA SER A 288 -18.12 21.74 -0.97
C SER A 288 -17.18 21.64 -2.16
N HIS A 289 -17.14 20.48 -2.83
CA HIS A 289 -16.27 20.27 -3.99
C HIS A 289 -16.71 21.12 -5.19
N LYS A 290 -18.01 21.15 -5.49
CA LYS A 290 -18.60 22.03 -6.53
C LYS A 290 -18.27 23.50 -6.26
N ALA A 291 -18.48 23.99 -5.05
CA ALA A 291 -18.21 25.39 -4.70
C ALA A 291 -16.72 25.77 -4.84
N LYS A 292 -15.81 24.87 -4.42
CA LYS A 292 -14.36 25.11 -4.56
C LYS A 292 -13.92 25.03 -6.03
N ALA A 293 -14.38 24.05 -6.79
CA ALA A 293 -14.08 23.92 -8.21
C ALA A 293 -14.59 25.14 -9.01
N LEU A 294 -15.80 25.64 -8.67
CA LEU A 294 -16.35 26.85 -9.29
C LEU A 294 -15.46 28.08 -9.08
N LYS A 295 -14.87 28.25 -7.87
CA LYS A 295 -13.92 29.33 -7.61
C LYS A 295 -12.69 29.25 -8.52
N LEU A 296 -12.13 28.05 -8.72
CA LEU A 296 -10.99 27.84 -9.60
C LEU A 296 -11.36 28.15 -11.07
N LEU A 297 -12.53 27.71 -11.52
CA LEU A 297 -13.04 27.93 -12.88
C LEU A 297 -13.39 29.40 -13.14
N THR A 298 -13.95 30.11 -12.17
CA THR A 298 -14.23 31.55 -12.27
C THR A 298 -12.95 32.33 -12.44
N THR A 299 -11.89 31.96 -11.73
CA THR A 299 -10.55 32.55 -11.91
C THR A 299 -10.01 32.29 -13.33
N ALA A 300 -10.30 31.14 -13.92
CA ALA A 300 -9.96 30.79 -15.30
C ALA A 300 -10.90 31.37 -16.37
N LYS A 301 -11.90 32.18 -15.98
CA LYS A 301 -12.89 32.81 -16.88
C LYS A 301 -13.73 31.82 -17.70
N ALA A 302 -14.07 30.67 -17.11
CA ALA A 302 -14.95 29.70 -17.74
C ALA A 302 -16.38 30.28 -17.94
N ASP A 303 -17.03 29.88 -19.04
CA ASP A 303 -18.44 30.27 -19.33
C ASP A 303 -19.37 29.55 -18.32
N ALA A 304 -20.02 30.34 -17.47
CA ALA A 304 -20.86 29.82 -16.39
C ALA A 304 -22.04 28.97 -16.88
N GLN A 305 -22.67 29.36 -18.00
CA GLN A 305 -23.84 28.65 -18.55
C GLN A 305 -23.43 27.30 -19.16
N ARG A 306 -22.32 27.27 -19.88
CA ARG A 306 -21.79 26.04 -20.45
C ARG A 306 -21.31 25.08 -19.33
N LEU A 307 -20.71 25.65 -18.28
CA LEU A 307 -20.28 24.88 -17.12
C LEU A 307 -21.46 24.22 -16.39
N GLU A 308 -22.56 24.97 -16.17
CA GLU A 308 -23.77 24.42 -15.54
C GLU A 308 -24.38 23.30 -16.40
N THR A 309 -24.42 23.49 -17.72
CA THR A 309 -24.85 22.45 -18.65
C THR A 309 -23.96 21.21 -18.58
N LEU A 310 -22.64 21.38 -18.57
CA LEU A 310 -21.70 20.27 -18.43
C LEU A 310 -21.91 19.53 -17.10
N TRP A 311 -21.97 20.25 -15.98
CA TRP A 311 -22.10 19.63 -14.65
C TRP A 311 -23.44 18.91 -14.45
N SER A 312 -24.51 19.31 -15.17
CA SER A 312 -25.80 18.62 -15.12
C SER A 312 -25.77 17.20 -15.72
N ARG A 313 -24.73 16.87 -16.51
CA ARG A 313 -24.56 15.55 -17.11
C ARG A 313 -23.93 14.54 -16.14
N PHE A 314 -23.25 15.00 -15.08
CA PHE A 314 -22.58 14.15 -14.10
C PHE A 314 -23.47 13.84 -12.90
N GLU A 315 -23.32 12.63 -12.38
CA GLU A 315 -23.92 12.22 -11.11
C GLU A 315 -23.17 12.83 -9.92
N ASP A 316 -23.81 12.84 -8.75
CA ASP A 316 -23.21 13.36 -7.53
C ASP A 316 -21.95 12.58 -7.11
N ASP A 317 -21.87 11.29 -7.45
CA ASP A 317 -20.70 10.44 -7.22
C ASP A 317 -19.43 11.03 -7.86
N TYR A 318 -19.49 11.55 -9.07
CA TYR A 318 -18.37 12.25 -9.71
C TYR A 318 -17.83 13.39 -8.83
N PHE A 319 -18.70 14.25 -8.31
CA PHE A 319 -18.29 15.39 -7.49
C PHE A 319 -17.83 14.98 -6.09
N ALA A 320 -18.33 13.88 -5.57
CA ALA A 320 -17.86 13.30 -4.30
C ALA A 320 -16.46 12.69 -4.42
N ARG A 321 -16.17 12.05 -5.55
CA ARG A 321 -14.94 11.31 -5.83
C ARG A 321 -13.75 12.22 -6.15
N PHE A 322 -13.94 13.16 -7.06
CA PHE A 322 -12.85 13.99 -7.56
C PHE A 322 -12.60 15.23 -6.70
N LYS A 323 -11.32 15.62 -6.57
CA LYS A 323 -10.93 16.85 -5.87
C LYS A 323 -11.35 18.08 -6.68
N PRO A 324 -11.56 19.25 -6.05
CA PRO A 324 -11.92 20.48 -6.74
C PRO A 324 -10.99 20.86 -7.89
N GLU A 325 -9.68 20.62 -7.72
CA GLU A 325 -8.66 20.88 -8.75
C GLU A 325 -8.84 19.96 -9.97
N GLN A 326 -9.20 18.70 -9.76
CA GLN A 326 -9.48 17.74 -10.82
C GLN A 326 -10.80 18.09 -11.53
N ILE A 327 -11.86 18.38 -10.79
CA ILE A 327 -13.14 18.82 -11.35
C ILE A 327 -12.94 20.06 -12.22
N SER A 328 -12.13 21.01 -11.75
CA SER A 328 -11.78 22.21 -12.52
C SER A 328 -11.05 21.86 -13.81
N TRP A 329 -10.04 21.00 -13.74
CA TRP A 329 -9.27 20.57 -14.91
C TRP A 329 -10.11 19.75 -15.90
N HIS A 330 -10.90 18.79 -15.43
CA HIS A 330 -11.84 18.02 -16.27
C HIS A 330 -12.79 18.95 -17.01
N SER A 331 -13.40 19.90 -16.28
CA SER A 331 -14.36 20.84 -16.86
C SER A 331 -13.72 21.70 -17.95
N GLN A 332 -12.51 22.22 -17.70
CA GLN A 332 -11.80 23.03 -18.70
C GLN A 332 -11.44 22.19 -19.93
N ALA A 333 -10.95 20.96 -19.74
CA ALA A 333 -10.56 20.09 -20.83
C ALA A 333 -11.77 19.72 -21.70
N ILE A 334 -12.90 19.34 -21.08
CA ILE A 334 -14.13 18.97 -21.79
C ILE A 334 -14.74 20.18 -22.52
N LEU A 335 -14.88 21.34 -21.85
CA LEU A 335 -15.42 22.54 -22.46
C LEU A 335 -14.58 23.04 -23.65
N ALA A 336 -13.24 22.89 -23.57
CA ALA A 336 -12.37 23.22 -24.71
C ALA A 336 -12.54 22.23 -25.86
N PHE A 337 -12.60 20.93 -25.55
CA PHE A 337 -12.83 19.89 -26.55
C PHE A 337 -14.16 20.07 -27.27
N GLU A 338 -15.25 20.37 -26.55
CA GLU A 338 -16.60 20.59 -27.16
C GLU A 338 -16.70 21.82 -28.08
N LEU A 339 -15.71 22.72 -28.06
CA LEU A 339 -15.67 23.86 -28.98
C LEU A 339 -15.17 23.52 -30.39
N ASP A 340 -14.30 22.52 -30.51
CA ASP A 340 -13.49 22.30 -31.72
C ASP A 340 -13.30 20.79 -32.05
N HIS A 341 -14.25 19.91 -31.65
CA HIS A 341 -14.15 18.49 -31.98
C HIS A 341 -14.97 18.11 -33.19
N GLU A 342 -14.48 17.13 -33.95
CA GLU A 342 -15.25 16.49 -35.04
C GLU A 342 -16.06 15.31 -34.48
N ALA A 343 -17.16 14.98 -35.15
CA ALA A 343 -18.04 13.87 -34.76
C ALA A 343 -17.23 12.55 -34.71
N GLY A 344 -17.32 11.84 -33.61
CA GLY A 344 -16.58 10.59 -33.37
C GLY A 344 -15.15 10.75 -32.85
N GLU A 345 -14.66 11.96 -32.59
CA GLU A 345 -13.42 12.18 -31.86
C GLU A 345 -13.60 11.91 -30.36
N MET A 346 -12.49 11.62 -29.68
CA MET A 346 -12.43 11.43 -28.23
C MET A 346 -11.41 12.38 -27.64
N LEU A 347 -11.78 13.08 -26.59
CA LEU A 347 -10.82 13.80 -25.75
C LEU A 347 -9.87 12.80 -25.09
N ILE A 348 -8.57 12.99 -25.28
CA ILE A 348 -7.52 12.23 -24.61
C ILE A 348 -6.54 13.26 -24.07
N LYS A 349 -6.43 13.35 -22.75
CA LYS A 349 -5.59 14.35 -22.12
C LYS A 349 -4.95 13.84 -20.85
N THR A 350 -3.70 14.16 -20.65
CA THR A 350 -2.95 13.79 -19.44
C THR A 350 -2.75 14.98 -18.51
N ASN A 351 -2.70 14.70 -17.22
CA ASN A 351 -2.34 15.69 -16.19
C ASN A 351 -1.45 15.06 -15.15
N ASN A 352 -0.35 15.72 -14.86
CA ASN A 352 0.57 15.36 -13.80
C ASN A 352 0.18 16.05 -12.48
N ASP A 353 -0.88 15.56 -11.82
CA ASP A 353 -1.27 16.05 -10.49
C ASP A 353 -0.35 15.48 -9.41
N LEU A 354 0.52 16.33 -8.86
CA LEU A 354 1.45 15.96 -7.80
C LEU A 354 0.77 15.45 -6.52
N ALA A 355 -0.45 15.89 -6.26
CA ALA A 355 -1.17 15.47 -5.06
C ALA A 355 -1.57 14.00 -5.11
N LYS A 356 -1.72 13.43 -6.29
CA LYS A 356 -2.03 12.01 -6.50
C LYS A 356 -0.80 11.11 -6.63
N GLY A 357 0.38 11.69 -6.86
CA GLY A 357 1.63 10.93 -7.04
C GLY A 357 1.72 10.15 -8.35
N GLY A 358 0.89 10.47 -9.34
CA GLY A 358 0.88 9.83 -10.65
C GLY A 358 0.38 10.75 -11.76
N THR A 359 0.18 10.19 -12.94
CA THR A 359 -0.37 10.90 -14.10
C THR A 359 -1.83 10.48 -14.29
N GLU A 360 -2.73 11.42 -14.32
CA GLU A 360 -4.14 11.22 -14.67
C GLU A 360 -4.30 11.28 -16.18
N LEU A 361 -4.88 10.24 -16.75
CA LEU A 361 -5.32 10.17 -18.15
C LEU A 361 -6.84 10.33 -18.16
N LEU A 362 -7.32 11.41 -18.78
CA LEU A 362 -8.73 11.70 -18.99
C LEU A 362 -9.14 11.30 -20.38
N LEU A 363 -10.26 10.55 -20.48
CA LEU A 363 -10.95 10.27 -21.72
C LEU A 363 -12.40 10.74 -21.61
N TYR A 364 -12.89 11.40 -22.67
CA TYR A 364 -14.28 11.84 -22.76
C TYR A 364 -14.74 11.81 -24.21
N GLY A 365 -15.92 11.26 -24.47
CA GLY A 365 -16.50 11.20 -25.82
C GLY A 365 -17.56 10.10 -25.94
N GLU A 366 -17.88 9.70 -27.18
CA GLU A 366 -18.84 8.63 -27.44
C GLU A 366 -18.31 7.27 -26.95
N ASP A 367 -19.20 6.45 -26.36
CA ASP A 367 -18.84 5.11 -25.91
C ASP A 367 -18.44 4.21 -27.08
N ARG A 368 -17.42 3.36 -26.81
CA ARG A 368 -16.87 2.43 -27.79
C ARG A 368 -16.68 1.05 -27.18
N PRO A 369 -17.00 -0.02 -27.93
CA PRO A 369 -16.78 -1.38 -27.45
C PRO A 369 -15.31 -1.61 -27.04
N ALA A 370 -15.11 -2.24 -25.87
CA ALA A 370 -13.81 -2.61 -25.35
C ALA A 370 -12.82 -1.43 -25.13
N LEU A 371 -13.31 -0.22 -24.88
CA LEU A 371 -12.49 0.97 -24.72
C LEU A 371 -11.37 0.75 -23.67
N PHE A 372 -11.73 0.30 -22.47
CA PHE A 372 -10.76 0.01 -21.42
C PHE A 372 -9.69 -1.01 -21.85
N ALA A 373 -10.09 -2.10 -22.51
CA ALA A 373 -9.16 -3.12 -22.97
C ALA A 373 -8.18 -2.59 -24.05
N GLN A 374 -8.66 -1.73 -24.94
CA GLN A 374 -7.83 -1.09 -25.96
C GLN A 374 -6.80 -0.14 -25.31
N ILE A 375 -7.24 0.68 -24.35
CA ILE A 375 -6.37 1.60 -23.62
C ILE A 375 -5.32 0.84 -22.83
N ALA A 376 -5.73 -0.20 -22.07
CA ALA A 376 -4.81 -1.04 -21.33
C ALA A 376 -3.73 -1.67 -22.22
N SER A 377 -4.12 -2.13 -23.42
CA SER A 377 -3.16 -2.69 -24.39
C SER A 377 -2.15 -1.64 -24.89
N VAL A 378 -2.61 -0.41 -25.16
CA VAL A 378 -1.71 0.67 -25.58
C VAL A 378 -0.76 1.06 -24.46
N LEU A 379 -1.27 1.27 -23.25
CA LEU A 379 -0.46 1.66 -22.10
C LEU A 379 0.63 0.62 -21.79
N ASP A 380 0.29 -0.66 -21.82
CA ASP A 380 1.25 -1.74 -21.64
C ASP A 380 2.32 -1.74 -22.75
N SER A 381 1.95 -1.55 -24.02
CA SER A 381 2.88 -1.42 -25.14
C SER A 381 3.84 -0.22 -25.00
N ARG A 382 3.45 0.78 -24.23
CA ARG A 382 4.22 1.99 -23.94
C ARG A 382 4.96 1.93 -22.61
N ASN A 383 5.04 0.76 -21.97
CA ASN A 383 5.63 0.55 -20.65
C ASN A 383 5.02 1.42 -19.53
N CYS A 384 3.72 1.65 -19.61
CA CYS A 384 2.95 2.31 -18.55
C CYS A 384 2.12 1.28 -17.81
N SER A 385 1.99 1.45 -16.50
CA SER A 385 1.12 0.65 -15.62
C SER A 385 -0.12 1.44 -15.21
N ILE A 386 -1.27 0.79 -15.21
CA ILE A 386 -2.51 1.34 -14.65
C ILE A 386 -2.56 1.00 -13.17
N HIS A 387 -2.97 1.95 -12.34
CA HIS A 387 -3.11 1.76 -10.88
C HIS A 387 -4.52 2.00 -10.37
N ASP A 388 -5.26 2.89 -11.01
CA ASP A 388 -6.65 3.20 -10.69
C ASP A 388 -7.38 3.56 -11.99
N ALA A 389 -8.61 3.13 -12.16
CA ALA A 389 -9.44 3.53 -13.26
C ALA A 389 -10.89 3.71 -12.80
N HIS A 390 -11.40 4.91 -12.93
CA HIS A 390 -12.81 5.22 -12.76
C HIS A 390 -13.44 5.38 -14.14
N ILE A 391 -14.44 4.55 -14.40
CA ILE A 391 -15.12 4.46 -15.69
C ILE A 391 -16.59 4.79 -15.47
N ALA A 392 -17.06 5.83 -16.09
CA ALA A 392 -18.43 6.31 -15.94
C ALA A 392 -19.05 6.67 -17.28
N VAL A 393 -20.36 6.59 -17.35
CA VAL A 393 -21.15 7.10 -18.46
C VAL A 393 -21.98 8.26 -17.93
N THR A 394 -21.89 9.41 -18.59
CA THR A 394 -22.66 10.60 -18.25
C THR A 394 -24.14 10.42 -18.62
N ARG A 395 -25.04 11.25 -18.07
CA ARG A 395 -26.50 11.19 -18.34
C ARG A 395 -26.89 11.33 -19.80
N ASP A 396 -26.06 11.97 -20.58
CA ASP A 396 -26.23 12.13 -22.03
C ASP A 396 -25.53 11.05 -22.87
N GLY A 397 -24.97 10.02 -22.22
CA GLY A 397 -24.41 8.83 -22.87
C GLY A 397 -22.95 8.94 -23.29
N HIS A 398 -22.23 9.99 -22.90
CA HIS A 398 -20.78 10.07 -23.11
C HIS A 398 -20.01 9.27 -22.08
N VAL A 399 -18.92 8.66 -22.50
CA VAL A 399 -17.93 8.05 -21.59
C VAL A 399 -17.11 9.13 -20.93
N PHE A 400 -16.88 8.96 -19.64
CA PHE A 400 -15.92 9.71 -18.84
C PHE A 400 -15.02 8.72 -18.10
N ASP A 401 -13.77 8.58 -18.54
CA ASP A 401 -12.80 7.71 -17.89
C ASP A 401 -11.66 8.54 -17.33
N SER A 402 -11.36 8.34 -16.05
CA SER A 402 -10.18 8.88 -15.37
C SER A 402 -9.30 7.72 -14.96
N ILE A 403 -8.15 7.57 -15.59
CA ILE A 403 -7.22 6.46 -15.39
C ILE A 403 -5.93 7.01 -14.80
N LEU A 404 -5.47 6.46 -13.69
CA LEU A 404 -4.18 6.79 -13.11
C LEU A 404 -3.10 5.87 -13.64
N ILE A 405 -2.06 6.46 -14.21
CA ILE A 405 -0.95 5.75 -14.84
C ILE A 405 0.39 6.17 -14.25
N LEU A 406 1.32 5.22 -14.21
CA LEU A 406 2.74 5.40 -13.85
C LEU A 406 3.62 4.74 -14.93
N GLU A 407 4.92 5.01 -14.91
CA GLU A 407 5.88 4.16 -15.61
C GLU A 407 5.90 2.76 -14.96
N ASN A 408 6.38 1.74 -15.67
CA ASN A 408 6.39 0.36 -15.17
C ASN A 408 7.26 0.13 -13.92
N ASP A 409 8.22 1.00 -13.68
CA ASP A 409 9.05 0.96 -12.47
C ASP A 409 8.38 1.63 -11.26
N GLY A 410 7.13 2.08 -11.42
CA GLY A 410 6.36 2.77 -10.40
C GLY A 410 6.70 4.26 -10.26
N SER A 411 7.61 4.79 -11.08
CA SER A 411 7.92 6.20 -11.13
C SER A 411 6.82 6.99 -11.85
N ARG A 412 6.78 8.27 -11.59
CA ARG A 412 5.88 9.20 -12.27
C ARG A 412 6.32 9.40 -13.72
N ILE A 413 5.35 9.55 -14.63
CA ILE A 413 5.63 9.88 -16.02
C ILE A 413 6.10 11.34 -16.10
N GLU A 414 7.32 11.55 -16.57
CA GLU A 414 7.93 12.87 -16.66
C GLU A 414 8.10 13.34 -18.11
N GLY A 415 8.00 14.66 -18.30
CA GLY A 415 8.24 15.33 -19.57
C GLY A 415 7.04 15.36 -20.52
N GLU A 416 6.75 16.55 -21.04
CA GLU A 416 5.62 16.77 -21.98
C GLU A 416 5.68 15.90 -23.26
N SER A 417 6.86 15.62 -23.77
CA SER A 417 7.02 14.78 -24.97
C SER A 417 6.57 13.34 -24.73
N ARG A 418 6.82 12.83 -23.52
CA ARG A 418 6.39 11.50 -23.10
C ARG A 418 4.88 11.43 -22.96
N LEU A 419 4.28 12.42 -22.31
CA LEU A 419 2.83 12.54 -22.16
C LEU A 419 2.14 12.61 -23.53
N ARG A 420 2.59 13.49 -24.43
CA ARG A 420 2.04 13.60 -25.80
C ARG A 420 2.20 12.29 -26.59
N SER A 421 3.31 11.57 -26.43
CA SER A 421 3.50 10.27 -27.09
C SER A 421 2.49 9.22 -26.64
N ILE A 422 2.08 9.25 -25.36
CA ILE A 422 1.03 8.35 -24.82
C ILE A 422 -0.35 8.77 -25.39
N GLU A 423 -0.69 10.04 -25.30
CA GLU A 423 -1.96 10.58 -25.84
C GLU A 423 -2.12 10.25 -27.33
N GLN A 424 -1.08 10.49 -28.12
CA GLN A 424 -1.08 10.19 -29.55
C GLN A 424 -1.23 8.69 -29.83
N ALA A 425 -0.54 7.83 -29.09
CA ALA A 425 -0.64 6.38 -29.27
C ALA A 425 -2.07 5.87 -28.98
N ILE A 426 -2.73 6.40 -27.97
CA ILE A 426 -4.14 6.09 -27.66
C ILE A 426 -5.04 6.60 -28.79
N ALA A 427 -4.87 7.84 -29.24
CA ALA A 427 -5.64 8.40 -30.35
C ALA A 427 -5.49 7.59 -31.65
N GLU A 428 -4.28 7.19 -32.00
CA GLU A 428 -4.00 6.34 -33.16
C GLU A 428 -4.69 4.96 -33.06
N GLN A 429 -4.70 4.35 -31.88
CA GLN A 429 -5.37 3.07 -31.66
C GLN A 429 -6.89 3.22 -31.81
N LEU A 430 -7.47 4.25 -31.20
CA LEU A 430 -8.90 4.48 -31.25
C LEU A 430 -9.41 4.90 -32.64
N SER A 431 -8.56 5.49 -33.47
CA SER A 431 -8.90 5.85 -34.87
C SER A 431 -8.89 4.65 -35.82
N LYS A 432 -8.30 3.50 -35.44
CA LYS A 432 -8.16 2.31 -36.30
C LYS A 432 -8.74 1.07 -35.59
N PRO A 433 -10.06 0.93 -35.51
CA PRO A 433 -10.67 -0.23 -34.85
C PRO A 433 -10.25 -1.52 -35.56
N GLY A 434 -9.77 -2.51 -34.81
CA GLY A 434 -9.40 -3.84 -35.31
C GLY A 434 -7.90 -4.16 -35.37
N ARG A 435 -6.99 -3.24 -35.07
CA ARG A 435 -5.58 -3.56 -34.85
C ARG A 435 -5.38 -3.92 -33.37
N SER A 436 -5.21 -5.19 -33.08
CA SER A 436 -4.64 -5.64 -31.82
C SER A 436 -3.16 -5.22 -31.78
N HIS A 437 -2.77 -4.44 -30.80
CA HIS A 437 -1.34 -4.29 -30.51
C HIS A 437 -0.85 -5.64 -29.97
N ASN A 438 -0.10 -6.35 -30.80
CA ASN A 438 0.63 -7.52 -30.33
C ASN A 438 1.62 -7.04 -29.28
N ASN A 439 1.37 -7.39 -28.04
CA ASN A 439 2.27 -7.08 -26.96
C ASN A 439 3.59 -7.82 -27.20
N THR A 440 4.64 -7.08 -27.52
CA THR A 440 5.98 -7.62 -27.81
C THR A 440 6.75 -7.93 -26.52
N ARG A 441 6.20 -7.54 -25.37
CA ARG A 441 6.83 -7.75 -24.07
C ARG A 441 6.75 -9.22 -23.66
N LYS A 442 7.90 -9.87 -23.56
CA LYS A 442 7.99 -11.27 -23.11
C LYS A 442 8.21 -11.32 -21.62
N LEU A 443 7.52 -12.24 -20.95
CA LEU A 443 7.80 -12.60 -19.57
C LEU A 443 9.30 -12.93 -19.40
N SER A 444 9.91 -12.45 -18.32
CA SER A 444 11.27 -12.82 -17.98
C SER A 444 11.37 -14.34 -17.77
N ARG A 445 12.57 -14.92 -17.89
CA ARG A 445 12.76 -16.35 -17.64
C ARG A 445 12.40 -16.75 -16.20
N GLN A 446 12.58 -15.84 -15.26
CA GLN A 446 12.22 -16.04 -13.85
C GLN A 446 10.69 -16.07 -13.66
N HIS A 447 9.93 -15.14 -14.29
CA HIS A 447 8.47 -15.13 -14.26
C HIS A 447 7.84 -16.40 -14.84
N LYS A 448 8.47 -17.01 -15.84
CA LYS A 448 7.96 -18.26 -16.46
C LYS A 448 8.08 -19.49 -15.56
N GLN A 449 8.87 -19.44 -14.50
CA GLN A 449 9.06 -20.56 -13.56
C GLN A 449 8.13 -20.48 -12.35
N LEU A 450 7.32 -19.42 -12.28
CA LEU A 450 6.42 -19.17 -11.16
C LEU A 450 5.04 -19.73 -11.48
N ASP A 451 4.59 -20.63 -10.64
CA ASP A 451 3.23 -21.16 -10.69
C ASP A 451 2.33 -20.33 -9.76
N VAL A 452 1.78 -19.23 -10.29
CA VAL A 452 0.79 -18.42 -9.60
C VAL A 452 -0.58 -18.80 -10.13
N PRO A 453 -1.37 -19.61 -9.39
CA PRO A 453 -2.68 -20.01 -9.85
C PRO A 453 -3.61 -18.79 -9.95
N VAL A 454 -4.33 -18.69 -11.06
CA VAL A 454 -5.33 -17.64 -11.24
C VAL A 454 -6.49 -17.89 -10.30
N LYS A 455 -6.79 -16.91 -9.43
CA LYS A 455 -7.94 -16.96 -8.52
C LYS A 455 -8.88 -15.81 -8.83
N VAL A 456 -10.16 -16.11 -8.97
CA VAL A 456 -11.23 -15.13 -9.17
C VAL A 456 -12.26 -15.33 -8.07
N ARG A 457 -12.50 -14.29 -7.27
CA ARG A 457 -13.50 -14.28 -6.20
C ARG A 457 -14.51 -13.17 -6.47
N PHE A 458 -15.76 -13.39 -6.05
CA PHE A 458 -16.86 -12.47 -6.25
C PHE A 458 -17.46 -12.10 -4.90
N TYR A 459 -17.77 -10.81 -4.72
CA TYR A 459 -18.40 -10.28 -3.53
C TYR A 459 -19.54 -9.33 -3.93
N SER A 460 -20.56 -9.24 -3.09
CA SER A 460 -21.62 -8.25 -3.27
C SER A 460 -21.08 -6.85 -2.98
N SER A 461 -21.40 -5.88 -3.83
CA SER A 461 -21.19 -4.46 -3.59
C SER A 461 -22.53 -3.81 -3.22
N GLN A 462 -22.49 -2.66 -2.53
CA GLN A 462 -23.71 -1.99 -2.06
C GLN A 462 -24.52 -1.35 -3.20
N ASP A 463 -23.89 -1.03 -4.34
CA ASP A 463 -24.50 -0.28 -5.46
C ASP A 463 -25.06 -1.16 -6.59
N ASP A 464 -25.76 -2.25 -6.28
CA ASP A 464 -26.23 -3.18 -7.31
C ASP A 464 -25.11 -3.64 -8.29
N ALA A 465 -23.89 -3.75 -7.80
CA ALA A 465 -22.72 -4.15 -8.57
C ALA A 465 -22.03 -5.36 -7.92
N THR A 466 -21.13 -5.99 -8.66
CA THR A 466 -20.31 -7.10 -8.17
C THR A 466 -18.85 -6.65 -8.08
N LEU A 467 -18.25 -6.84 -6.92
CA LEU A 467 -16.82 -6.69 -6.72
C LEU A 467 -16.13 -8.01 -7.06
N ILE A 468 -15.11 -7.94 -7.89
CA ILE A 468 -14.32 -9.07 -8.37
C ILE A 468 -12.89 -8.87 -7.88
N GLU A 469 -12.36 -9.84 -7.15
CA GLU A 469 -10.92 -9.93 -6.84
C GLU A 469 -10.26 -10.93 -7.79
N LEU A 470 -9.23 -10.49 -8.47
CA LEU A 470 -8.38 -11.28 -9.35
C LEU A 470 -6.98 -11.37 -8.77
N GLU A 471 -6.51 -12.58 -8.50
CA GLU A 471 -5.11 -12.87 -8.23
C GLU A 471 -4.54 -13.64 -9.43
N ALA A 472 -3.46 -13.16 -10.04
CA ALA A 472 -2.80 -13.82 -11.16
C ALA A 472 -1.32 -13.42 -11.22
N LEU A 473 -0.53 -14.12 -12.05
CA LEU A 473 0.81 -13.66 -12.37
C LEU A 473 0.72 -12.32 -13.11
N ASP A 474 1.47 -11.30 -12.67
CA ASP A 474 1.55 -10.02 -13.39
C ASP A 474 2.26 -10.24 -14.74
N ALA A 475 1.46 -10.28 -15.78
CA ALA A 475 1.90 -10.56 -17.12
C ALA A 475 1.49 -9.42 -18.06
N PRO A 476 2.34 -9.08 -19.05
CA PRO A 476 1.99 -8.10 -20.06
C PRO A 476 0.65 -8.42 -20.72
N GLY A 477 -0.23 -7.42 -20.79
CA GLY A 477 -1.56 -7.54 -21.40
C GLY A 477 -2.64 -8.19 -20.51
N ILE A 478 -2.36 -8.46 -19.22
CA ILE A 478 -3.36 -9.06 -18.31
C ILE A 478 -4.63 -8.22 -18.23
N LEU A 479 -4.53 -6.91 -18.07
CA LEU A 479 -5.69 -6.00 -17.98
C LEU A 479 -6.48 -5.94 -19.28
N ALA A 480 -5.81 -5.94 -20.43
CA ALA A 480 -6.47 -6.00 -21.73
C ALA A 480 -7.26 -7.32 -21.88
N LYS A 481 -6.69 -8.46 -21.48
CA LYS A 481 -7.37 -9.77 -21.52
C LYS A 481 -8.58 -9.82 -20.60
N VAL A 482 -8.45 -9.27 -19.39
CA VAL A 482 -9.55 -9.17 -18.42
C VAL A 482 -10.64 -8.24 -18.95
N GLY A 483 -10.28 -7.07 -19.47
CA GLY A 483 -11.22 -6.14 -20.10
C GLY A 483 -11.99 -6.78 -21.26
N HIS A 484 -11.31 -7.56 -22.11
CA HIS A 484 -11.98 -8.33 -23.15
C HIS A 484 -12.91 -9.43 -22.59
N ALA A 485 -12.58 -10.03 -21.42
CA ALA A 485 -13.49 -10.99 -20.79
C ALA A 485 -14.79 -10.32 -20.32
N PHE A 486 -14.71 -9.09 -19.82
CA PHE A 486 -15.90 -8.31 -19.45
C PHE A 486 -16.78 -8.03 -20.68
N VAL A 487 -16.18 -7.58 -21.79
CA VAL A 487 -16.90 -7.35 -23.04
C VAL A 487 -17.57 -8.62 -23.57
N ASP A 488 -16.85 -9.74 -23.59
CA ASP A 488 -17.38 -11.02 -24.06
C ASP A 488 -18.56 -11.52 -23.20
N CYS A 489 -18.68 -11.05 -21.97
CA CYS A 489 -19.78 -11.35 -21.06
C CYS A 489 -20.84 -10.23 -20.97
N ASN A 490 -20.78 -9.22 -21.82
CA ASN A 490 -21.65 -8.03 -21.82
C ASN A 490 -21.70 -7.32 -20.45
N LEU A 491 -20.54 -7.15 -19.82
CA LEU A 491 -20.41 -6.48 -18.53
C LEU A 491 -19.89 -5.07 -18.70
N THR A 492 -20.38 -4.17 -17.84
CA THR A 492 -19.89 -2.80 -17.73
C THR A 492 -18.92 -2.70 -16.56
N LEU A 493 -17.70 -2.29 -16.84
CA LEU A 493 -16.71 -1.97 -15.81
C LEU A 493 -17.00 -0.57 -15.26
N LYS A 494 -17.04 -0.42 -13.93
CA LYS A 494 -17.25 0.85 -13.23
C LYS A 494 -15.97 1.36 -12.57
N LEU A 495 -15.20 0.45 -11.99
CA LEU A 495 -13.98 0.77 -11.27
C LEU A 495 -12.96 -0.37 -11.45
N ALA A 496 -11.70 0.00 -11.58
CA ALA A 496 -10.59 -0.94 -11.48
C ALA A 496 -9.52 -0.39 -10.52
N LYS A 497 -9.15 -1.19 -9.53
CA LYS A 497 -8.02 -0.96 -8.64
C LYS A 497 -6.96 -2.00 -8.99
N ILE A 498 -5.82 -1.54 -9.44
CA ILE A 498 -4.75 -2.38 -9.94
C ILE A 498 -3.61 -2.33 -8.94
N ALA A 499 -3.30 -3.46 -8.35
CA ALA A 499 -2.22 -3.58 -7.39
C ALA A 499 -1.28 -4.70 -7.81
N THR A 500 -0.10 -4.34 -8.24
CA THR A 500 0.98 -5.31 -8.44
C THR A 500 1.79 -5.41 -7.16
N ILE A 501 1.86 -6.63 -6.61
CA ILE A 501 2.67 -6.94 -5.44
C ILE A 501 3.74 -7.95 -5.90
N GLY A 502 4.96 -7.45 -6.20
CA GLY A 502 6.02 -8.22 -6.88
C GLY A 502 5.60 -8.65 -8.28
N GLU A 503 5.47 -9.95 -8.51
CA GLU A 503 5.04 -10.51 -9.81
C GLU A 503 3.60 -11.03 -9.77
N ARG A 504 2.83 -10.67 -8.74
CA ARG A 504 1.41 -11.00 -8.62
C ARG A 504 0.56 -9.75 -8.83
N ALA A 505 -0.31 -9.80 -9.82
CA ALA A 505 -1.42 -8.88 -9.94
C ALA A 505 -2.52 -9.26 -8.94
N GLU A 506 -2.91 -8.32 -8.08
CA GLU A 506 -4.01 -8.44 -7.14
C GLU A 506 -5.01 -7.32 -7.42
N ASP A 507 -5.80 -7.54 -8.46
CA ASP A 507 -6.66 -6.52 -9.01
C ASP A 507 -8.09 -6.64 -8.47
N VAL A 508 -8.73 -5.50 -8.27
CA VAL A 508 -10.13 -5.43 -7.86
C VAL A 508 -10.91 -4.67 -8.93
N PHE A 509 -12.00 -5.29 -9.40
CA PHE A 509 -12.90 -4.68 -10.38
C PHE A 509 -14.30 -4.59 -9.80
N ILE A 510 -14.98 -3.49 -10.08
CA ILE A 510 -16.42 -3.35 -9.83
C ILE A 510 -17.11 -3.33 -11.18
N VAL A 511 -18.00 -4.32 -11.37
CA VAL A 511 -18.73 -4.50 -12.62
C VAL A 511 -20.23 -4.63 -12.39
N SER A 512 -21.02 -4.28 -13.40
CA SER A 512 -22.44 -4.56 -13.48
C SER A 512 -22.76 -5.34 -14.75
N ASN A 513 -23.89 -6.04 -14.74
CA ASN A 513 -24.41 -6.70 -15.94
C ASN A 513 -25.08 -5.69 -16.90
N GLU A 514 -25.60 -6.18 -18.03
CA GLU A 514 -26.26 -5.39 -19.07
C GLU A 514 -27.47 -4.57 -18.55
N GLN A 515 -28.10 -5.03 -17.45
CA GLN A 515 -29.21 -4.32 -16.79
C GLN A 515 -28.72 -3.32 -15.71
N GLY A 516 -27.42 -3.10 -15.57
CA GLY A 516 -26.83 -2.23 -14.56
C GLY A 516 -26.85 -2.80 -13.13
N LYS A 517 -27.10 -4.12 -12.96
CA LYS A 517 -27.22 -4.81 -11.67
C LYS A 517 -26.01 -5.70 -11.35
N ALA A 518 -25.96 -6.15 -10.12
CA ALA A 518 -25.00 -7.15 -9.68
C ALA A 518 -25.14 -8.46 -10.48
N LEU A 519 -24.02 -9.15 -10.70
CA LEU A 519 -23.96 -10.40 -11.45
C LEU A 519 -24.67 -11.52 -10.71
N THR A 520 -25.51 -12.25 -11.43
CA THR A 520 -26.10 -13.51 -10.96
C THR A 520 -25.02 -14.60 -10.78
N PRO A 521 -25.26 -15.66 -10.01
CA PRO A 521 -24.32 -16.77 -9.88
C PRO A 521 -23.93 -17.44 -11.20
N GLU A 522 -24.82 -17.44 -12.19
CA GLU A 522 -24.57 -17.97 -13.52
C GLU A 522 -23.64 -17.07 -14.32
N GLU A 523 -23.86 -15.75 -14.28
CA GLU A 523 -22.98 -14.74 -14.91
C GLU A 523 -21.59 -14.76 -14.26
N GLN A 524 -21.50 -14.88 -12.92
CA GLN A 524 -20.23 -15.03 -12.21
C GLN A 524 -19.45 -16.27 -12.67
N THR A 525 -20.15 -17.41 -12.80
CA THR A 525 -19.55 -18.66 -13.27
C THR A 525 -19.04 -18.53 -14.69
N THR A 526 -19.81 -17.90 -15.57
CA THR A 526 -19.46 -17.67 -16.97
C THR A 526 -18.24 -16.77 -17.10
N LEU A 527 -18.24 -15.65 -16.37
CA LEU A 527 -17.12 -14.72 -16.33
C LEU A 527 -15.85 -15.38 -15.81
N LYS A 528 -15.94 -16.12 -14.70
CA LYS A 528 -14.79 -16.85 -14.14
C LYS A 528 -14.16 -17.79 -15.17
N LYS A 529 -14.96 -18.58 -15.87
CA LYS A 529 -14.48 -19.46 -16.95
C LYS A 529 -13.82 -18.66 -18.06
N ARG A 530 -14.39 -17.51 -18.43
CA ARG A 530 -13.87 -16.66 -19.51
C ARG A 530 -12.54 -16.02 -19.14
N ILE A 531 -12.39 -15.51 -17.91
CA ILE A 531 -11.13 -14.96 -17.40
C ILE A 531 -10.05 -16.06 -17.39
N LEU A 532 -10.33 -17.21 -16.78
CA LEU A 532 -9.40 -18.35 -16.75
C LEU A 532 -8.96 -18.75 -18.16
N PHE A 533 -9.89 -18.89 -19.10
CA PHE A 533 -9.58 -19.22 -20.49
C PHE A 533 -8.65 -18.20 -21.15
N LYS A 534 -8.88 -16.89 -20.92
CA LYS A 534 -8.03 -15.85 -21.52
C LYS A 534 -6.64 -15.73 -20.85
N LEU A 535 -6.52 -16.05 -19.57
CA LEU A 535 -5.28 -15.96 -18.82
C LEU A 535 -4.41 -17.22 -18.94
N ASP A 536 -5.00 -18.41 -18.94
CA ASP A 536 -4.30 -19.68 -19.13
C ASP A 536 -3.72 -19.86 -20.55
N GLN A 537 -4.16 -19.06 -21.53
CA GLN A 537 -3.59 -19.02 -22.89
C GLN A 537 -2.23 -18.29 -22.97
N LEU A 538 -1.43 -18.27 -21.93
CA LEU A 538 -0.04 -17.77 -21.96
C LEU A 538 0.92 -18.71 -22.71
N GLU A 539 0.49 -19.90 -23.13
CA GLU A 539 1.26 -20.80 -24.02
C GLU A 539 0.51 -21.03 -25.34
N ASP A 540 1.22 -20.75 -26.42
CA ASP A 540 0.87 -21.03 -27.82
C ASP A 540 -0.02 -22.27 -27.98
N ILE A 541 -1.26 -22.09 -28.38
CA ILE A 541 -1.98 -23.11 -29.11
C ILE A 541 -2.47 -22.47 -30.42
N ASN A 542 -1.68 -22.66 -31.47
CA ASN A 542 -2.20 -22.78 -32.81
C ASN A 542 -3.30 -23.83 -32.80
N ILE A 543 -4.55 -23.43 -32.87
CA ILE A 543 -5.64 -24.31 -33.26
C ILE A 543 -6.22 -23.78 -34.57
N PRO A 544 -6.41 -24.66 -35.57
CA PRO A 544 -6.66 -24.30 -36.97
C PRO A 544 -7.98 -23.58 -37.20
#